data_49ec1e2807ecfdf464b1ef5858a0235c
#
_entry.id   49ec1e2807ecfdf464b1ef5858a0235c
#
_cell.length_a   1.000
_cell.length_b   1.000
_cell.length_c   1.000
_cell.angle_alpha   90.00
_cell.angle_beta   90.00
_cell.angle_gamma   90.00
#
_symmetry.space_group_name_H-M   'P 1'
#
loop_
_entity.id
_entity.type
_entity.pdbx_description
1 polymer ?
#
loop_
_entity_poly.entity_id
_entity_poly.type
_entity_poly.pdbx_seq_one_letter_code
_entity_poly.pdbx_strand_id
1 'polypeptide(L)'
;PPGWAFTSFGPADDALLASRALAGFALGLGAFSVYLFVLRAFYAHQDARTPCLVNVVENALNIALAFVLYDRFGVIGISASFAIAYTVSALWALQILSYKVPGFALRGTLTGILRIVLAAVVMAEAVWAVTQLMGDNAGAGAALRVVVGGVVGVGVYLSVLLILQAPEIEELRTRFRPSPPLPSGQATTGQ
;
A
#
# COMPACT_ATOMS: atom_id res chain seq x y z
N PRO A 1 -15.24 3.49 41.85
CA PRO A 1 -13.99 3.50 41.08
C PRO A 1 -14.27 4.09 39.73
N PRO A 2 -13.46 5.07 39.27
CA PRO A 2 -13.69 5.69 37.99
C PRO A 2 -13.44 4.68 36.86
N GLY A 3 -14.34 4.67 35.86
CA GLY A 3 -14.41 3.68 34.78
C GLY A 3 -13.27 3.69 33.73
N TRP A 4 -12.08 4.13 34.12
CA TRP A 4 -10.83 3.97 33.38
C TRP A 4 -9.91 2.88 33.96
N ALA A 5 -10.45 2.04 34.86
CA ALA A 5 -9.73 0.85 35.24
C ALA A 5 -9.54 -0.01 33.99
N PHE A 6 -8.34 0.05 33.43
CA PHE A 6 -7.86 -0.88 32.42
C PHE A 6 -8.22 -2.28 32.91
N THR A 7 -9.26 -2.88 32.33
CA THR A 7 -9.46 -4.31 32.45
C THR A 7 -8.18 -4.91 31.93
N SER A 8 -7.43 -5.56 32.79
CA SER A 8 -6.20 -6.26 32.44
C SER A 8 -6.57 -7.35 31.44
N PHE A 9 -6.54 -7.00 30.16
CA PHE A 9 -6.54 -8.00 29.10
C PHE A 9 -5.30 -8.87 29.33
N GLY A 10 -5.44 -10.17 29.21
CA GLY A 10 -4.28 -11.05 29.27
C GLY A 10 -3.34 -10.74 28.10
N PRO A 11 -2.03 -11.01 28.21
CA PRO A 11 -1.06 -10.71 27.16
C PRO A 11 -1.42 -11.30 25.77
N ALA A 12 -2.24 -12.32 25.72
CA ALA A 12 -2.76 -12.91 24.49
C ALA A 12 -3.87 -12.05 23.85
N ASP A 13 -4.73 -11.43 24.65
CA ASP A 13 -5.82 -10.57 24.15
C ASP A 13 -5.28 -9.24 23.63
N ASP A 14 -4.27 -8.67 24.30
CA ASP A 14 -3.58 -7.47 23.85
C ASP A 14 -2.84 -7.69 22.52
N ALA A 15 -2.21 -8.85 22.36
CA ALA A 15 -1.55 -9.23 21.11
C ALA A 15 -2.54 -9.40 19.95
N LEU A 16 -3.72 -9.96 20.22
CA LEU A 16 -4.80 -10.10 19.23
C LEU A 16 -5.36 -8.74 18.79
N LEU A 17 -5.60 -7.84 19.75
CA LEU A 17 -6.07 -6.49 19.45
C LEU A 17 -5.03 -5.71 18.63
N ALA A 18 -3.75 -5.78 19.02
CA ALA A 18 -2.66 -5.15 18.30
C ALA A 18 -2.54 -5.69 16.87
N SER A 19 -2.63 -7.00 16.67
CA SER A 19 -2.54 -7.62 15.34
C SER A 19 -3.69 -7.21 14.42
N ARG A 20 -4.92 -7.12 14.94
CA ARG A 20 -6.09 -6.67 14.18
C ARG A 20 -6.01 -5.18 13.83
N ALA A 21 -5.56 -4.34 14.76
CA ALA A 21 -5.33 -2.92 14.50
C ALA A 21 -4.24 -2.74 13.44
N LEU A 22 -3.13 -3.47 13.53
CA LEU A 22 -2.04 -3.44 12.57
C LEU A 22 -2.48 -3.87 11.17
N ALA A 23 -3.31 -4.92 11.07
CA ALA A 23 -3.88 -5.34 9.79
C ALA A 23 -4.76 -4.24 9.16
N GLY A 24 -5.56 -3.53 9.95
CA GLY A 24 -6.34 -2.39 9.48
C GLY A 24 -5.47 -1.23 8.98
N PHE A 25 -4.41 -0.89 9.71
CA PHE A 25 -3.44 0.13 9.27
C PHE A 25 -2.67 -0.31 8.01
N ALA A 26 -2.29 -1.58 7.91
CA ALA A 26 -1.60 -2.09 6.73
C ALA A 26 -2.42 -1.92 5.44
N LEU A 27 -3.73 -2.14 5.50
CA LEU A 27 -4.64 -1.86 4.38
C LEU A 27 -4.67 -0.36 4.02
N GLY A 28 -4.67 0.52 5.02
CA GLY A 28 -4.64 1.97 4.81
C GLY A 28 -3.31 2.48 4.27
N LEU A 29 -2.20 1.81 4.56
CA LEU A 29 -0.85 2.25 4.18
C LEU A 29 -0.66 2.31 2.65
N GLY A 30 -1.28 1.38 1.91
CA GLY A 30 -1.28 1.41 0.45
C GLY A 30 -1.98 2.65 -0.10
N ALA A 31 -3.17 2.95 0.39
CA ALA A 31 -3.92 4.16 0.02
C ALA A 31 -3.18 5.44 0.42
N PHE A 32 -2.58 5.47 1.60
CA PHE A 32 -1.74 6.56 2.08
C PHE A 32 -0.53 6.80 1.15
N SER A 33 0.12 5.74 0.68
CA SER A 33 1.25 5.86 -0.27
C SER A 33 0.82 6.49 -1.59
N VAL A 34 -0.31 6.06 -2.15
CA VAL A 34 -0.90 6.66 -3.35
C VAL A 34 -1.25 8.13 -3.11
N TYR A 35 -1.87 8.42 -1.97
CA TYR A 35 -2.21 9.78 -1.56
C TYR A 35 -0.98 10.70 -1.53
N LEU A 36 0.11 10.29 -0.86
CA LEU A 36 1.35 11.05 -0.81
C LEU A 36 1.98 11.26 -2.20
N PHE A 37 1.93 10.25 -3.06
CA PHE A 37 2.42 10.37 -4.43
C PHE A 37 1.65 11.44 -5.20
N VAL A 38 0.32 11.45 -5.08
CA VAL A 38 -0.54 12.45 -5.74
C VAL A 38 -0.28 13.85 -5.22
N LEU A 39 -0.08 14.02 -3.89
CA LEU A 39 0.29 15.31 -3.32
C LEU A 39 1.60 15.85 -3.90
N ARG A 40 2.61 14.99 -4.08
CA ARG A 40 3.89 15.38 -4.72
C ARG A 40 3.69 15.82 -6.16
N ALA A 41 2.78 15.20 -6.91
CA ALA A 41 2.45 15.63 -8.26
C ALA A 41 1.86 17.06 -8.28
N PHE A 42 0.97 17.40 -7.35
CA PHE A 42 0.47 18.78 -7.21
C PHE A 42 1.57 19.79 -6.89
N TYR A 43 2.48 19.45 -5.97
CA TYR A 43 3.60 20.32 -5.63
C TYR A 43 4.55 20.53 -6.82
N ALA A 44 4.77 19.52 -7.64
CA ALA A 44 5.55 19.65 -8.88
C ALA A 44 4.91 20.64 -9.88
N HIS A 45 3.58 20.77 -9.84
CA HIS A 45 2.83 21.77 -10.62
C HIS A 45 2.66 23.12 -9.88
N GLN A 46 3.39 23.35 -8.79
CA GLN A 46 3.32 24.56 -7.96
C GLN A 46 1.92 24.83 -7.37
N ASP A 47 1.09 23.82 -7.28
CA ASP A 47 -0.24 23.91 -6.68
C ASP A 47 -0.18 23.43 -5.22
N ALA A 48 -0.09 24.37 -4.29
CA ALA A 48 -0.13 24.10 -2.86
C ALA A 48 -1.54 24.18 -2.27
N ARG A 49 -2.49 24.79 -2.98
CA ARG A 49 -3.85 24.98 -2.47
C ARG A 49 -4.67 23.69 -2.50
N THR A 50 -4.57 22.96 -3.60
CA THR A 50 -5.31 21.68 -3.74
C THR A 50 -4.88 20.64 -2.72
N PRO A 51 -3.58 20.36 -2.51
CA PRO A 51 -3.13 19.49 -1.43
C PRO A 51 -3.61 19.89 -0.05
N CYS A 52 -3.59 21.19 0.25
CA CYS A 52 -4.07 21.71 1.54
C CYS A 52 -5.56 21.39 1.75
N LEU A 53 -6.41 21.66 0.75
CA LEU A 53 -7.84 21.35 0.82
C LEU A 53 -8.11 19.86 0.95
N VAL A 54 -7.44 19.04 0.16
CA VAL A 54 -7.58 17.57 0.21
C VAL A 54 -7.17 17.04 1.58
N ASN A 55 -6.10 17.58 2.15
CA ASN A 55 -5.64 17.18 3.49
C ASN A 55 -6.65 17.55 4.58
N VAL A 56 -7.23 18.76 4.53
CA VAL A 56 -8.25 19.18 5.49
C VAL A 56 -9.48 18.28 5.40
N VAL A 57 -9.95 17.96 4.19
CA VAL A 57 -11.11 17.08 4.00
C VAL A 57 -10.80 15.65 4.43
N GLU A 58 -9.60 15.14 4.12
CA GLU A 58 -9.15 13.81 4.56
C GLU A 58 -9.18 13.70 6.08
N ASN A 59 -8.56 14.67 6.80
CA ASN A 59 -8.53 14.67 8.26
C ASN A 59 -9.93 14.78 8.86
N ALA A 60 -10.78 15.65 8.32
CA ALA A 60 -12.16 15.79 8.76
C ALA A 60 -12.95 14.49 8.57
N LEU A 61 -12.78 13.82 7.43
CA LEU A 61 -13.40 12.53 7.14
C LEU A 61 -12.90 11.45 8.10
N ASN A 62 -11.58 11.40 8.33
CA ASN A 62 -10.97 10.43 9.24
C ASN A 62 -11.52 10.59 10.67
N ILE A 63 -11.56 11.82 11.17
CA ILE A 63 -12.10 12.12 12.50
C ILE A 63 -13.58 11.72 12.58
N ALA A 64 -14.40 12.10 11.60
CA ALA A 64 -15.82 11.76 11.59
C ALA A 64 -16.06 10.25 11.57
N LEU A 65 -15.31 9.52 10.71
CA LEU A 65 -15.38 8.07 10.65
C LEU A 65 -14.85 7.40 11.93
N ALA A 66 -13.79 7.95 12.54
CA ALA A 66 -13.25 7.42 13.78
C ALA A 66 -14.29 7.46 14.91
N PHE A 67 -15.03 8.58 15.06
CA PHE A 67 -16.12 8.65 16.03
C PHE A 67 -17.23 7.64 15.76
N VAL A 68 -17.67 7.52 14.52
CA VAL A 68 -18.77 6.60 14.15
C VAL A 68 -18.37 5.14 14.29
N LEU A 69 -17.13 4.79 13.88
CA LEU A 69 -16.67 3.40 13.87
C LEU A 69 -16.16 2.95 15.25
N TYR A 70 -15.64 3.88 16.06
CA TYR A 70 -15.17 3.56 17.40
C TYR A 70 -16.29 3.01 18.29
N ASP A 71 -17.47 3.60 18.24
CA ASP A 71 -18.61 3.16 19.05
C ASP A 71 -19.06 1.72 18.75
N ARG A 72 -18.80 1.24 17.52
CA ARG A 72 -19.21 -0.10 17.09
C ARG A 72 -18.08 -1.14 17.09
N PHE A 73 -16.85 -0.72 16.79
CA PHE A 73 -15.72 -1.60 16.52
C PHE A 73 -14.51 -1.34 17.42
N GLY A 74 -14.57 -0.34 18.32
CA GLY A 74 -13.47 0.03 19.21
C GLY A 74 -12.20 0.41 18.44
N VAL A 75 -11.05 -0.10 18.86
CA VAL A 75 -9.73 0.20 18.28
C VAL A 75 -9.64 -0.18 16.78
N ILE A 76 -10.31 -1.27 16.38
CA ILE A 76 -10.37 -1.68 14.97
C ILE A 76 -11.10 -0.63 14.13
N GLY A 77 -12.11 0.04 14.70
CA GLY A 77 -12.82 1.14 14.04
C GLY A 77 -11.91 2.31 13.70
N ILE A 78 -10.93 2.64 14.56
CA ILE A 78 -9.95 3.70 14.32
C ILE A 78 -9.04 3.35 13.14
N SER A 79 -8.54 2.11 13.08
CA SER A 79 -7.69 1.68 11.96
C SER A 79 -8.46 1.59 10.65
N ALA A 80 -9.74 1.19 10.71
CA ALA A 80 -10.61 1.17 9.53
C ALA A 80 -10.95 2.58 9.04
N SER A 81 -11.19 3.55 9.94
CA SER A 81 -11.44 4.94 9.57
C SER A 81 -10.26 5.54 8.80
N PHE A 82 -9.04 5.28 9.27
CA PHE A 82 -7.81 5.67 8.58
C PHE A 82 -7.75 5.08 7.17
N ALA A 83 -7.94 3.77 7.02
CA ALA A 83 -7.89 3.11 5.71
C ALA A 83 -8.95 3.66 4.74
N ILE A 84 -10.18 3.88 5.20
CA ILE A 84 -11.27 4.42 4.38
C ILE A 84 -10.99 5.88 4.00
N ALA A 85 -10.61 6.73 4.96
CA ALA A 85 -10.36 8.15 4.72
C ALA A 85 -9.25 8.35 3.69
N TYR A 86 -8.11 7.66 3.82
CA TYR A 86 -7.02 7.75 2.85
C TYR A 86 -7.39 7.16 1.49
N THR A 87 -8.17 6.09 1.43
CA THR A 87 -8.64 5.52 0.15
C THR A 87 -9.53 6.51 -0.60
N VAL A 88 -10.52 7.09 0.08
CA VAL A 88 -11.43 8.08 -0.52
C VAL A 88 -10.65 9.32 -0.96
N SER A 89 -9.77 9.82 -0.10
CA SER A 89 -8.99 11.03 -0.40
C SER A 89 -7.95 10.81 -1.52
N ALA A 90 -7.33 9.63 -1.60
CA ALA A 90 -6.43 9.29 -2.69
C ALA A 90 -7.15 9.24 -4.04
N LEU A 91 -8.32 8.60 -4.09
CA LEU A 91 -9.15 8.54 -5.30
C LEU A 91 -9.64 9.92 -5.72
N TRP A 92 -10.09 10.72 -4.77
CA TRP A 92 -10.51 12.09 -5.04
C TRP A 92 -9.37 12.98 -5.52
N ALA A 93 -8.21 12.90 -4.88
CA ALA A 93 -7.01 13.62 -5.30
C ALA A 93 -6.54 13.21 -6.71
N LEU A 94 -6.56 11.90 -7.04
CA LEU A 94 -6.28 11.40 -8.37
C LEU A 94 -7.25 11.96 -9.43
N GLN A 95 -8.53 12.04 -9.07
CA GLN A 95 -9.53 12.61 -9.96
C GLN A 95 -9.27 14.10 -10.22
N ILE A 96 -8.98 14.88 -9.16
CA ILE A 96 -8.63 16.30 -9.32
C ILE A 96 -7.36 16.45 -10.19
N LEU A 97 -6.35 15.61 -9.95
CA LEU A 97 -5.10 15.62 -10.73
C LEU A 97 -5.38 15.38 -12.22
N SER A 98 -6.26 14.43 -12.54
CA SER A 98 -6.63 14.13 -13.93
C SER A 98 -7.33 15.30 -14.66
N TYR A 99 -8.05 16.14 -13.94
CA TYR A 99 -8.64 17.35 -14.51
C TYR A 99 -7.64 18.50 -14.68
N LYS A 100 -6.67 18.60 -13.77
CA LYS A 100 -5.71 19.70 -13.75
C LYS A 100 -4.51 19.50 -14.69
N VAL A 101 -4.12 18.25 -14.91
CA VAL A 101 -2.95 17.90 -15.73
C VAL A 101 -3.39 17.31 -17.07
N PRO A 102 -3.31 18.09 -18.18
CA PRO A 102 -3.60 17.56 -19.49
C PRO A 102 -2.68 16.40 -19.85
N GLY A 103 -3.26 15.28 -20.30
CA GLY A 103 -2.48 14.09 -20.67
C GLY A 103 -2.25 13.10 -19.53
N PHE A 104 -2.74 13.36 -18.32
CA PHE A 104 -2.67 12.39 -17.23
C PHE A 104 -3.57 11.17 -17.51
N ALA A 105 -2.94 10.01 -17.67
CA ALA A 105 -3.64 8.76 -17.98
C ALA A 105 -4.26 8.14 -16.71
N LEU A 106 -5.35 8.72 -16.20
CA LEU A 106 -6.05 8.24 -14.99
C LEU A 106 -6.38 6.75 -15.07
N ARG A 107 -6.88 6.27 -16.22
CA ARG A 107 -7.22 4.83 -16.43
C ARG A 107 -5.99 3.94 -16.30
N GLY A 108 -4.84 4.35 -16.87
CA GLY A 108 -3.60 3.61 -16.75
C GLY A 108 -3.11 3.52 -15.30
N THR A 109 -3.15 4.64 -14.58
CA THR A 109 -2.78 4.71 -13.16
C THR A 109 -3.69 3.85 -12.29
N LEU A 110 -5.00 3.94 -12.48
CA LEU A 110 -5.97 3.11 -11.74
C LEU A 110 -5.81 1.61 -12.05
N THR A 111 -5.53 1.26 -13.30
CA THR A 111 -5.26 -0.14 -13.68
C THR A 111 -3.97 -0.64 -13.02
N GLY A 112 -2.93 0.18 -12.96
CA GLY A 112 -1.69 -0.14 -12.23
C GLY A 112 -1.95 -0.37 -10.74
N ILE A 113 -2.66 0.55 -10.08
CA ILE A 113 -3.05 0.42 -8.67
C ILE A 113 -3.87 -0.86 -8.45
N LEU A 114 -4.85 -1.14 -9.31
CA LEU A 114 -5.68 -2.33 -9.19
C LEU A 114 -4.85 -3.63 -9.29
N ARG A 115 -3.86 -3.68 -10.19
CA ARG A 115 -2.94 -4.82 -10.31
C ARG A 115 -2.15 -5.03 -9.02
N ILE A 116 -1.61 -3.96 -8.43
CA ILE A 116 -0.86 -4.02 -7.17
C ILE A 116 -1.76 -4.49 -6.03
N VAL A 117 -2.98 -3.99 -5.95
CA VAL A 117 -3.97 -4.40 -4.93
C VAL A 117 -4.33 -5.88 -5.10
N LEU A 118 -4.58 -6.34 -6.33
CA LEU A 118 -4.85 -7.75 -6.59
C LEU A 118 -3.67 -8.64 -6.20
N ALA A 119 -2.44 -8.23 -6.55
CA ALA A 119 -1.23 -8.96 -6.15
C ALA A 119 -1.09 -9.03 -4.62
N ALA A 120 -1.38 -7.94 -3.92
CA ALA A 120 -1.34 -7.89 -2.46
C ALA A 120 -2.41 -8.77 -1.80
N VAL A 121 -3.62 -8.83 -2.37
CA VAL A 121 -4.69 -9.72 -1.88
C VAL A 121 -4.30 -11.18 -2.06
N VAL A 122 -3.84 -11.57 -3.26
CA VAL A 122 -3.37 -12.95 -3.52
C VAL A 122 -2.22 -13.33 -2.60
N MET A 123 -1.27 -12.40 -2.37
CA MET A 123 -0.19 -12.59 -1.41
C MET A 123 -0.74 -12.82 0.01
N ALA A 124 -1.69 -12.00 0.45
CA ALA A 124 -2.27 -12.12 1.79
C ALA A 124 -2.98 -13.46 2.01
N GLU A 125 -3.74 -13.92 1.02
CA GLU A 125 -4.40 -15.24 1.04
C GLU A 125 -3.38 -16.38 1.07
N ALA A 126 -2.31 -16.30 0.27
CA ALA A 126 -1.26 -17.31 0.25
C ALA A 126 -0.52 -17.38 1.58
N VAL A 127 -0.15 -16.24 2.16
CA VAL A 127 0.48 -16.18 3.49
C VAL A 127 -0.46 -16.72 4.56
N TRP A 128 -1.73 -16.35 4.52
CA TRP A 128 -2.73 -16.86 5.46
C TRP A 128 -2.84 -18.38 5.37
N ALA A 129 -2.96 -18.94 4.16
CA ALA A 129 -3.05 -20.38 3.95
C ALA A 129 -1.81 -21.12 4.48
N VAL A 130 -0.62 -20.63 4.17
CA VAL A 130 0.65 -21.23 4.65
C VAL A 130 0.74 -21.15 6.18
N THR A 131 0.35 -20.04 6.78
CA THR A 131 0.39 -19.90 8.24
C THR A 131 -0.60 -20.81 8.96
N GLN A 132 -1.70 -21.19 8.33
CA GLN A 132 -2.63 -22.18 8.90
C GLN A 132 -2.07 -23.62 8.90
N LEU A 133 -1.22 -23.93 7.93
CA LEU A 133 -0.54 -25.24 7.84
C LEU A 133 0.61 -25.39 8.84
N MET A 134 1.14 -24.28 9.35
CA MET A 134 2.23 -24.26 10.32
C MET A 134 1.65 -24.18 11.73
N GLY A 135 1.50 -25.31 12.42
CA GLY A 135 0.91 -25.46 13.76
C GLY A 135 1.24 -24.35 14.79
N ASP A 136 1.98 -24.64 15.86
CA ASP A 136 2.14 -23.82 17.06
C ASP A 136 2.65 -22.38 16.84
N ASN A 137 2.02 -21.44 17.59
CA ASN A 137 2.29 -19.99 17.58
C ASN A 137 3.23 -19.55 18.73
N ALA A 138 4.06 -20.46 19.28
CA ALA A 138 4.89 -20.17 20.44
C ALA A 138 6.40 -20.32 20.15
N GLY A 139 7.19 -19.44 20.72
CA GLY A 139 8.67 -19.52 20.71
C GLY A 139 9.31 -19.51 19.32
N ALA A 140 10.19 -20.43 19.05
CA ALA A 140 10.90 -20.57 17.76
C ALA A 140 9.96 -20.84 16.57
N GLY A 141 8.82 -21.49 16.80
CA GLY A 141 7.79 -21.73 15.78
C GLY A 141 7.17 -20.44 15.25
N ALA A 142 6.93 -19.46 16.10
CA ALA A 142 6.43 -18.15 15.68
C ALA A 142 7.42 -17.41 14.78
N ALA A 143 8.72 -17.44 15.11
CA ALA A 143 9.77 -16.82 14.29
C ALA A 143 9.88 -17.51 12.90
N LEU A 144 9.84 -18.82 12.87
CA LEU A 144 9.86 -19.59 11.61
C LEU A 144 8.63 -19.24 10.74
N ARG A 145 7.46 -19.10 11.35
CA ARG A 145 6.22 -18.73 10.68
C ARG A 145 6.30 -17.36 10.00
N VAL A 146 6.89 -16.38 10.68
CA VAL A 146 7.12 -15.04 10.12
C VAL A 146 8.08 -15.09 8.94
N VAL A 147 9.19 -15.82 9.07
CA VAL A 147 10.20 -15.95 7.99
C VAL A 147 9.60 -16.67 6.78
N VAL A 148 8.98 -17.83 6.97
CA VAL A 148 8.39 -18.61 5.88
C VAL A 148 7.23 -17.83 5.23
N GLY A 149 6.34 -17.24 6.03
CA GLY A 149 5.26 -16.40 5.53
C GLY A 149 5.78 -15.19 4.74
N GLY A 150 6.87 -14.57 5.20
CA GLY A 150 7.52 -13.46 4.50
C GLY A 150 8.12 -13.90 3.15
N VAL A 151 8.86 -15.00 3.12
CA VAL A 151 9.47 -15.53 1.87
C VAL A 151 8.38 -15.93 0.87
N VAL A 152 7.36 -16.66 1.32
CA VAL A 152 6.22 -17.04 0.48
C VAL A 152 5.47 -15.80 -0.02
N GLY A 153 5.21 -14.84 0.88
CA GLY A 153 4.55 -13.59 0.52
C GLY A 153 5.27 -12.83 -0.58
N VAL A 154 6.58 -12.61 -0.43
CA VAL A 154 7.40 -11.93 -1.44
C VAL A 154 7.42 -12.73 -2.75
N GLY A 155 7.58 -14.05 -2.69
CA GLY A 155 7.60 -14.91 -3.87
C GLY A 155 6.27 -14.87 -4.65
N VAL A 156 5.15 -14.97 -3.96
CA VAL A 156 3.81 -14.88 -4.56
C VAL A 156 3.56 -13.50 -5.16
N TYR A 157 3.89 -12.43 -4.41
CA TYR A 157 3.72 -11.06 -4.87
C TYR A 157 4.48 -10.79 -6.17
N LEU A 158 5.76 -11.15 -6.21
CA LEU A 158 6.59 -11.00 -7.41
C LEU A 158 6.07 -11.85 -8.58
N SER A 159 5.65 -13.10 -8.31
CA SER A 159 5.09 -13.97 -9.34
C SER A 159 3.81 -13.40 -9.96
N VAL A 160 2.92 -12.87 -9.13
CA VAL A 160 1.68 -12.25 -9.61
C VAL A 160 1.98 -10.99 -10.42
N LEU A 161 2.91 -10.14 -9.98
CA LEU A 161 3.32 -8.96 -10.75
C LEU A 161 3.94 -9.34 -12.11
N LEU A 162 4.74 -10.40 -12.16
CA LEU A 162 5.30 -10.93 -13.41
C LEU A 162 4.21 -11.42 -14.37
N ILE A 163 3.22 -12.15 -13.85
CA ILE A 163 2.09 -12.68 -14.63
C ILE A 163 1.20 -11.52 -15.16
N LEU A 164 1.00 -10.48 -14.35
CA LEU A 164 0.21 -9.32 -14.76
C LEU A 164 0.96 -8.39 -15.72
N GLN A 165 2.18 -8.73 -16.13
CA GLN A 165 3.03 -7.94 -17.05
C GLN A 165 3.09 -6.47 -16.63
N ALA A 166 3.38 -6.22 -15.36
CA ALA A 166 3.55 -4.87 -14.85
C ALA A 166 4.70 -4.18 -15.61
N PRO A 167 4.46 -3.00 -16.24
CA PRO A 167 5.46 -2.31 -17.07
C PRO A 167 6.74 -1.98 -16.30
N GLU A 168 6.66 -1.89 -14.98
CA GLU A 168 7.78 -1.64 -14.09
C GLU A 168 8.87 -2.73 -14.15
N ILE A 169 8.48 -3.98 -14.45
CA ILE A 169 9.41 -5.11 -14.57
C ILE A 169 10.14 -5.08 -15.90
N GLU A 170 9.48 -4.63 -16.96
CA GLU A 170 10.11 -4.44 -18.28
C GLU A 170 11.20 -3.37 -18.21
N GLU A 171 10.95 -2.31 -17.45
CA GLU A 171 11.92 -1.23 -17.22
C GLU A 171 13.14 -1.70 -16.42
N LEU A 172 12.95 -2.55 -15.41
CA LEU A 172 14.04 -3.20 -14.69
C LEU A 172 14.83 -4.14 -15.61
N ARG A 173 14.16 -4.93 -16.42
CA ARG A 173 14.78 -5.85 -17.37
C ARG A 173 15.61 -5.12 -18.42
N THR A 174 15.18 -3.95 -18.89
CA THR A 174 15.94 -3.13 -19.85
C THR A 174 17.15 -2.47 -19.20
N ARG A 175 17.09 -2.09 -17.92
CA ARG A 175 18.25 -1.54 -17.18
C ARG A 175 19.37 -2.56 -16.94
N PHE A 176 19.02 -3.84 -16.79
CA PHE A 176 20.00 -4.93 -16.61
C PHE A 176 20.42 -5.60 -17.93
N ARG A 177 19.87 -5.16 -19.07
CA ARG A 177 20.35 -5.63 -20.37
C ARG A 177 21.68 -4.92 -20.70
N PRO A 178 22.77 -5.66 -20.97
CA PRO A 178 24.01 -5.04 -21.40
C PRO A 178 23.75 -4.23 -22.65
N SER A 179 24.25 -2.99 -22.68
CA SER A 179 24.15 -2.11 -23.86
C SER A 179 24.70 -2.88 -25.06
N PRO A 180 24.00 -2.88 -26.21
CA PRO A 180 24.56 -3.47 -27.42
C PRO A 180 25.92 -2.81 -27.74
N PRO A 181 26.93 -3.56 -28.19
CA PRO A 181 28.21 -2.99 -28.53
C PRO A 181 28.02 -1.90 -29.61
N LEU A 182 28.65 -0.76 -29.40
CA LEU A 182 28.66 0.33 -30.35
C LEU A 182 29.05 -0.23 -31.73
N PRO A 183 28.38 0.17 -32.82
CA PRO A 183 28.76 -0.25 -34.17
C PRO A 183 30.18 0.22 -34.43
N SER A 184 31.09 -0.73 -34.51
CA SER A 184 32.45 -0.53 -34.91
C SER A 184 32.47 -0.22 -36.41
N GLY A 185 32.43 1.04 -36.78
CA GLY A 185 32.55 1.37 -38.18
C GLY A 185 32.01 2.73 -38.59
N GLN A 186 32.47 3.79 -37.96
CA GLN A 186 32.64 5.08 -38.67
C GLN A 186 34.00 5.63 -38.29
N ALA A 187 35.02 4.96 -38.86
CA ALA A 187 36.30 5.59 -39.04
C ALA A 187 36.07 6.78 -39.97
N THR A 188 36.25 7.96 -39.45
CA THR A 188 36.36 9.23 -40.17
C THR A 188 37.29 9.07 -41.33
N THR A 189 36.78 9.01 -42.58
CA THR A 189 37.53 9.44 -43.75
C THR A 189 37.48 10.95 -43.73
N GLY A 190 38.52 11.56 -43.16
CA GLY A 190 38.83 12.94 -43.38
C GLY A 190 39.26 13.13 -44.84
N GLN A 191 38.71 14.10 -45.50
CA GLN A 191 39.34 15.00 -46.47
C GLN A 191 38.68 16.36 -46.35
#